data_8936a0296beb89a84d82f85cb38740be
#
_entry.id   8936a0296beb89a84d82f85cb38740be
#
_cell.length_a   1.000
_cell.length_b   1.000
_cell.length_c   1.000
_cell.angle_alpha   90.00
_cell.angle_beta   90.00
_cell.angle_gamma   90.00
#
_symmetry.space_group_name_H-M   'P 1'
#
loop_
_entity.id
_entity.type
_entity.pdbx_description
1 polymer ?
#
loop_
_entity_poly.entity_id
_entity_poly.type
_entity_poly.pdbx_seq_one_letter_code
_entity_poly.pdbx_strand_id
1 'polypeptide(L)'
;MTPRDRFIAALERRPLTGRVPHFELVFYLTMEAFGRVHPLHRNYDQWLQMEERERDLHRRDMADLYIATAERYEHSAIFVHANPGTPDELARLVDLIRERTGDRYFLMAHGDATFAVPSGSEMEAFSLRMVEEPEVLKAQAAAAVQHALAVAERLRRPGGLDGFALCSDYCFNTGPFLSPAKFAEFVTPYLAAVTRGYRDLGYYVIKHTDGNIMPILDQLVATRPHALHSLDPQGAVDLAEVKRRYGREVCLIGNVHCGMLDTGTPAVPSRSS
;
A
#
# COMPACT_ATOMS: atom_id res chain seq x y z
N MET A 1 8.71 -12.55 19.85
CA MET A 1 8.37 -12.20 18.43
C MET A 1 7.89 -10.77 18.44
N THR A 2 8.60 -9.87 17.74
CA THR A 2 8.22 -8.46 17.62
C THR A 2 6.95 -8.31 16.76
N PRO A 3 6.24 -7.17 16.78
CA PRO A 3 5.15 -6.90 15.85
C PRO A 3 5.60 -7.06 14.38
N ARG A 4 6.81 -6.59 14.04
CA ARG A 4 7.42 -6.76 12.71
C ARG A 4 7.58 -8.24 12.34
N ASP A 5 8.19 -9.05 13.21
CA ASP A 5 8.41 -10.49 12.94
C ASP A 5 7.09 -11.22 12.71
N ARG A 6 6.06 -10.85 13.47
CA ARG A 6 4.71 -11.41 13.34
C ARG A 6 4.10 -11.03 12.00
N PHE A 7 4.27 -9.79 11.56
CA PHE A 7 3.78 -9.32 10.27
C PHE A 7 4.50 -10.03 9.11
N ILE A 8 5.82 -10.17 9.19
CA ILE A 8 6.61 -10.94 8.21
C ILE A 8 6.17 -12.41 8.17
N ALA A 9 5.97 -13.02 9.34
CA ALA A 9 5.49 -14.41 9.40
C ALA A 9 4.13 -14.58 8.72
N ALA A 10 3.22 -13.59 8.84
CA ALA A 10 1.95 -13.59 8.12
C ALA A 10 2.15 -13.47 6.61
N LEU A 11 2.98 -12.53 6.14
CA LEU A 11 3.31 -12.38 4.72
C LEU A 11 3.90 -13.65 4.11
N GLU A 12 4.69 -14.37 4.88
CA GLU A 12 5.30 -15.66 4.50
C GLU A 12 4.37 -16.87 4.72
N ARG A 13 3.15 -16.63 5.20
CA ARG A 13 2.15 -17.69 5.51
C ARG A 13 2.66 -18.73 6.51
N ARG A 14 3.56 -18.31 7.39
CA ARG A 14 4.01 -19.14 8.51
C ARG A 14 2.94 -19.20 9.60
N PRO A 15 2.79 -20.31 10.31
CA PRO A 15 1.85 -20.41 11.43
C PRO A 15 2.10 -19.32 12.47
N LEU A 16 1.01 -18.69 12.91
CA LEU A 16 1.04 -17.65 13.94
C LEU A 16 0.29 -18.12 15.18
N THR A 17 0.78 -17.72 16.33
CA THR A 17 0.10 -17.89 17.61
C THR A 17 -0.28 -16.52 18.18
N GLY A 18 -1.43 -16.42 18.83
CA GLY A 18 -1.93 -15.20 19.43
C GLY A 18 -2.63 -14.28 18.43
N ARG A 19 -2.55 -12.97 18.66
CA ARG A 19 -3.26 -11.97 17.86
C ARG A 19 -2.78 -11.91 16.42
N VAL A 20 -3.70 -11.81 15.48
CA VAL A 20 -3.40 -11.54 14.07
C VAL A 20 -2.72 -10.17 13.96
N PRO A 21 -1.59 -10.06 13.23
CA PRO A 21 -0.96 -8.76 12.99
C PRO A 21 -1.88 -7.86 12.17
N HIS A 22 -1.93 -6.58 12.50
CA HIS A 22 -2.77 -5.62 11.81
C HIS A 22 -2.05 -4.28 11.62
N PHE A 23 -2.54 -3.49 10.71
CA PHE A 23 -2.12 -2.12 10.45
C PHE A 23 -3.27 -1.37 9.75
N GLU A 24 -3.17 -0.06 9.74
CA GLU A 24 -3.98 0.79 8.87
C GLU A 24 -3.13 1.23 7.67
N LEU A 25 -3.65 1.03 6.46
CA LEU A 25 -2.98 1.50 5.25
C LEU A 25 -2.93 3.04 5.24
N VAL A 26 -4.05 3.66 5.65
CA VAL A 26 -4.17 5.10 5.83
C VAL A 26 -4.95 5.39 7.10
N PHE A 27 -4.32 6.08 8.04
CA PHE A 27 -4.96 6.51 9.28
C PHE A 27 -4.96 8.04 9.34
N TYR A 28 -6.03 8.67 8.89
CA TYR A 28 -6.15 10.15 8.85
C TYR A 28 -6.74 10.77 10.12
N LEU A 29 -7.29 9.96 11.04
CA LEU A 29 -7.93 10.44 12.26
C LEU A 29 -6.92 10.91 13.33
N THR A 30 -5.79 11.45 12.88
CA THR A 30 -4.73 11.90 13.78
C THR A 30 -5.11 13.18 14.55
N MET A 31 -6.00 14.01 14.00
CA MET A 31 -6.54 15.17 14.73
C MET A 31 -7.36 14.73 15.92
N GLU A 32 -8.27 13.78 15.73
CA GLU A 32 -9.12 13.25 16.80
C GLU A 32 -8.30 12.47 17.84
N ALA A 33 -7.32 11.71 17.38
CA ALA A 33 -6.51 10.88 18.26
C ALA A 33 -5.46 11.66 19.04
N PHE A 34 -4.84 12.69 18.43
CA PHE A 34 -3.61 13.33 18.94
C PHE A 34 -3.65 14.87 18.85
N GLY A 35 -4.69 15.49 18.28
CA GLY A 35 -4.73 16.91 18.00
C GLY A 35 -3.70 17.38 16.97
N ARG A 36 -3.30 16.51 16.03
CA ARG A 36 -2.23 16.76 15.07
C ARG A 36 -2.66 16.37 13.65
N VAL A 37 -2.35 17.26 12.69
CA VAL A 37 -2.64 17.01 11.27
C VAL A 37 -1.75 15.88 10.75
N HIS A 38 -2.36 14.93 10.04
CA HIS A 38 -1.62 13.84 9.38
C HIS A 38 -0.58 14.41 8.40
N PRO A 39 0.61 13.84 8.28
CA PRO A 39 1.69 14.36 7.42
C PRO A 39 1.28 14.65 5.98
N LEU A 40 0.48 13.80 5.35
CA LEU A 40 0.00 14.02 3.98
C LEU A 40 -0.87 15.26 3.78
N HIS A 41 -1.54 15.73 4.83
CA HIS A 41 -2.42 16.89 4.77
C HIS A 41 -1.76 18.20 5.20
N ARG A 42 -0.45 18.16 5.49
CA ARG A 42 0.32 19.35 5.83
C ARG A 42 0.78 20.06 4.56
N ASN A 43 0.70 21.37 4.54
CA ASN A 43 1.27 22.18 3.46
C ASN A 43 2.74 22.49 3.76
N TYR A 44 3.62 22.06 2.86
CA TYR A 44 5.05 22.31 2.89
C TYR A 44 5.56 23.02 1.63
N ASP A 45 4.76 23.92 1.04
CA ASP A 45 5.14 24.71 -0.14
C ASP A 45 6.45 25.49 0.08
N GLN A 46 6.73 25.86 1.33
CA GLN A 46 7.93 26.60 1.70
C GLN A 46 9.10 25.68 2.14
N TRP A 47 9.00 24.38 1.96
CA TRP A 47 10.01 23.43 2.44
C TRP A 47 11.44 23.78 2.05
N LEU A 48 11.65 24.21 0.79
CA LEU A 48 12.97 24.59 0.29
C LEU A 48 13.49 25.92 0.86
N GLN A 49 12.61 26.76 1.43
CA GLN A 49 12.96 28.02 2.08
C GLN A 49 13.27 27.84 3.57
N MET A 50 12.85 26.72 4.16
CA MET A 50 13.12 26.40 5.56
C MET A 50 14.60 26.09 5.75
N GLU A 51 15.14 26.47 6.90
CA GLU A 51 16.45 26.02 7.32
C GLU A 51 16.43 24.52 7.68
N GLU A 52 17.58 23.87 7.65
CA GLU A 52 17.69 22.43 7.92
C GLU A 52 17.16 22.08 9.32
N ARG A 53 17.36 22.97 10.30
CA ARG A 53 16.83 22.80 11.66
C ARG A 53 15.30 22.73 11.68
N GLU A 54 14.63 23.60 10.92
CA GLU A 54 13.17 23.61 10.81
C GLU A 54 12.67 22.33 10.14
N ARG A 55 13.29 21.93 9.03
CA ARG A 55 12.97 20.67 8.35
C ARG A 55 13.14 19.46 9.27
N ASP A 56 14.20 19.42 10.08
CA ASP A 56 14.43 18.35 11.04
C ASP A 56 13.33 18.29 12.12
N LEU A 57 12.86 19.43 12.62
CA LEU A 57 11.73 19.47 13.54
C LEU A 57 10.45 18.88 12.94
N HIS A 58 10.15 19.21 11.69
CA HIS A 58 9.00 18.64 10.97
C HIS A 58 9.15 17.12 10.73
N ARG A 59 10.34 16.65 10.35
CA ARG A 59 10.60 15.20 10.19
C ARG A 59 10.41 14.44 11.50
N ARG A 60 10.93 14.99 12.61
CA ARG A 60 10.75 14.40 13.95
C ARG A 60 9.28 14.38 14.36
N ASP A 61 8.56 15.46 14.09
CA ASP A 61 7.12 15.53 14.37
C ASP A 61 6.32 14.50 13.54
N MET A 62 6.66 14.30 12.26
CA MET A 62 6.04 13.24 11.44
C MET A 62 6.36 11.84 12.00
N ALA A 63 7.62 11.57 12.33
CA ALA A 63 8.02 10.29 12.92
C ALA A 63 7.29 10.02 14.24
N ASP A 64 7.21 11.01 15.12
CA ASP A 64 6.47 10.91 16.40
C ASP A 64 5.00 10.54 16.19
N LEU A 65 4.37 11.14 15.19
CA LEU A 65 2.96 10.90 14.92
C LEU A 65 2.72 9.47 14.40
N TYR A 66 3.56 8.97 13.50
CA TYR A 66 3.49 7.58 13.03
C TYR A 66 3.72 6.59 14.17
N ILE A 67 4.72 6.83 15.01
CA ILE A 67 5.03 5.95 16.16
C ILE A 67 3.88 5.98 17.17
N ALA A 68 3.39 7.16 17.54
CA ALA A 68 2.27 7.30 18.48
C ALA A 68 1.01 6.58 17.98
N THR A 69 0.72 6.67 16.67
CA THR A 69 -0.40 5.96 16.04
C THR A 69 -0.21 4.45 16.16
N ALA A 70 0.97 3.95 15.77
CA ALA A 70 1.27 2.51 15.84
C ALA A 70 1.24 1.96 17.29
N GLU A 71 1.69 2.75 18.26
CA GLU A 71 1.65 2.37 19.67
C GLU A 71 0.23 2.34 20.23
N ARG A 72 -0.55 3.41 19.98
CA ARG A 72 -1.91 3.52 20.51
C ARG A 72 -2.85 2.45 19.98
N TYR A 73 -2.71 2.10 18.70
CA TYR A 73 -3.57 1.12 18.03
C TYR A 73 -2.91 -0.25 17.88
N GLU A 74 -1.73 -0.45 18.50
CA GLU A 74 -0.99 -1.72 18.51
C GLU A 74 -0.70 -2.26 17.11
N HIS A 75 -0.40 -1.39 16.13
CA HIS A 75 -0.08 -1.79 14.78
C HIS A 75 1.19 -2.66 14.71
N SER A 76 1.24 -3.53 13.74
CA SER A 76 2.41 -4.36 13.44
C SER A 76 3.26 -3.78 12.31
N ALA A 77 2.68 -2.93 11.51
CA ALA A 77 3.34 -2.24 10.41
C ALA A 77 2.96 -0.75 10.40
N ILE A 78 3.83 0.07 9.81
CA ILE A 78 3.61 1.50 9.57
C ILE A 78 3.72 1.74 8.06
N PHE A 79 2.68 2.30 7.47
CA PHE A 79 2.71 2.79 6.10
C PHE A 79 3.19 4.23 6.11
N VAL A 80 4.43 4.45 5.65
CA VAL A 80 5.14 5.72 5.78
C VAL A 80 4.94 6.57 4.53
N HIS A 81 4.44 7.77 4.73
CA HIS A 81 4.40 8.82 3.71
C HIS A 81 5.29 9.98 4.17
N ALA A 82 6.34 10.24 3.42
CA ALA A 82 7.12 11.46 3.64
C ALA A 82 6.38 12.67 3.03
N ASN A 83 6.53 13.81 3.64
CA ASN A 83 6.08 15.07 3.10
C ASN A 83 7.16 16.15 3.35
N PRO A 84 7.79 16.68 2.29
CA PRO A 84 7.56 16.39 0.86
C PRO A 84 7.85 14.94 0.46
N GLY A 85 7.12 14.46 -0.56
CA GLY A 85 7.17 13.07 -1.03
C GLY A 85 8.39 12.73 -1.89
N THR A 86 9.60 13.12 -1.47
CA THR A 86 10.83 12.79 -2.17
C THR A 86 11.49 11.53 -1.59
N PRO A 87 12.26 10.76 -2.38
CA PRO A 87 12.97 9.58 -1.87
C PRO A 87 13.92 9.89 -0.72
N ASP A 88 14.57 11.06 -0.74
CA ASP A 88 15.51 11.46 0.31
C ASP A 88 14.78 11.78 1.63
N GLU A 89 13.64 12.48 1.56
CA GLU A 89 12.83 12.75 2.74
C GLU A 89 12.19 11.47 3.30
N LEU A 90 11.75 10.56 2.42
CA LEU A 90 11.29 9.24 2.85
C LEU A 90 12.39 8.47 3.56
N ALA A 91 13.61 8.47 3.01
CA ALA A 91 14.75 7.84 3.64
C ALA A 91 15.03 8.39 5.04
N ARG A 92 15.08 9.72 5.19
CA ARG A 92 15.30 10.39 6.49
C ARG A 92 14.20 10.10 7.51
N LEU A 93 12.93 10.09 7.04
CA LEU A 93 11.80 9.77 7.93
C LEU A 93 11.84 8.32 8.41
N VAL A 94 12.16 7.38 7.52
CA VAL A 94 12.36 5.96 7.87
C VAL A 94 13.50 5.81 8.90
N ASP A 95 14.62 6.50 8.71
CA ASP A 95 15.73 6.47 9.65
C ASP A 95 15.33 6.97 11.05
N LEU A 96 14.59 8.07 11.13
CA LEU A 96 14.08 8.60 12.40
C LEU A 96 13.13 7.63 13.11
N ILE A 97 12.25 6.94 12.35
CA ILE A 97 11.38 5.91 12.92
C ILE A 97 12.22 4.74 13.43
N ARG A 98 13.20 4.27 12.66
CA ARG A 98 14.10 3.17 13.06
C ARG A 98 14.97 3.53 14.27
N GLU A 99 15.53 4.73 14.31
CA GLU A 99 16.32 5.21 15.46
C GLU A 99 15.56 5.07 16.78
N ARG A 100 14.26 5.32 16.77
CA ARG A 100 13.40 5.33 17.96
C ARG A 100 12.74 3.99 18.27
N THR A 101 12.50 3.16 17.27
CA THR A 101 11.72 1.93 17.42
C THR A 101 12.54 0.66 17.13
N GLY A 102 13.75 0.80 16.60
CA GLY A 102 14.54 -0.34 16.13
C GLY A 102 13.75 -1.16 15.12
N ASP A 103 13.78 -2.46 15.29
CA ASP A 103 13.06 -3.44 14.46
C ASP A 103 11.65 -3.78 14.95
N ARG A 104 11.01 -2.89 15.71
CA ARG A 104 9.70 -3.16 16.31
C ARG A 104 8.60 -3.28 15.27
N TYR A 105 8.60 -2.41 14.25
CA TYR A 105 7.53 -2.32 13.24
C TYR A 105 8.02 -2.67 11.85
N PHE A 106 7.16 -3.29 11.04
CA PHE A 106 7.36 -3.41 9.60
C PHE A 106 7.12 -2.04 8.96
N LEU A 107 8.10 -1.52 8.24
CA LEU A 107 8.00 -0.23 7.56
C LEU A 107 7.82 -0.43 6.07
N MET A 108 6.77 0.16 5.51
CA MET A 108 6.51 0.14 4.07
C MET A 108 6.13 1.53 3.57
N ALA A 109 6.34 1.74 2.27
CA ALA A 109 5.96 2.96 1.57
C ALA A 109 5.15 2.63 0.32
N HIS A 110 4.54 3.65 -0.29
CA HIS A 110 3.89 3.50 -1.59
C HIS A 110 4.93 3.22 -2.68
N GLY A 111 4.61 2.28 -3.59
CA GLY A 111 5.54 1.87 -4.65
C GLY A 111 4.84 1.35 -5.91
N ASP A 112 3.57 1.70 -6.15
CA ASP A 112 2.89 1.29 -7.37
C ASP A 112 3.40 2.09 -8.59
N ALA A 113 3.48 1.41 -9.73
CA ALA A 113 3.91 1.96 -11.00
C ALA A 113 2.96 1.59 -12.14
N THR A 114 1.72 1.23 -11.81
CA THR A 114 0.73 0.77 -12.79
C THR A 114 -0.41 1.76 -12.95
N PHE A 115 -1.13 1.65 -14.05
CA PHE A 115 -2.33 2.48 -14.27
C PHE A 115 -3.44 2.09 -13.30
N ALA A 116 -3.98 3.08 -12.60
CA ALA A 116 -5.21 2.96 -11.82
C ALA A 116 -6.44 3.33 -12.65
N VAL A 117 -7.63 3.20 -12.06
CA VAL A 117 -8.85 3.82 -12.60
C VAL A 117 -8.60 5.32 -12.71
N PRO A 118 -8.72 5.93 -13.90
CA PRO A 118 -8.53 7.36 -14.06
C PRO A 118 -9.61 8.16 -13.32
N SER A 119 -9.35 9.42 -13.02
CA SER A 119 -10.38 10.32 -12.52
C SER A 119 -11.52 10.46 -13.52
N GLY A 120 -12.74 10.78 -13.07
CA GLY A 120 -13.92 10.81 -13.92
C GLY A 120 -13.75 11.66 -15.20
N SER A 121 -13.03 12.77 -15.11
CA SER A 121 -12.73 13.66 -16.24
C SER A 121 -11.69 13.10 -17.23
N GLU A 122 -10.93 12.10 -16.85
CA GLU A 122 -9.84 11.53 -17.64
C GLU A 122 -10.18 10.16 -18.24
N MET A 123 -11.27 9.52 -17.81
CA MET A 123 -11.65 8.17 -18.23
C MET A 123 -11.80 8.04 -19.74
N GLU A 124 -12.49 9.00 -20.37
CA GLU A 124 -12.69 8.99 -21.81
C GLU A 124 -11.36 9.13 -22.57
N ALA A 125 -10.57 10.13 -22.21
CA ALA A 125 -9.27 10.37 -22.83
C ALA A 125 -8.33 9.17 -22.67
N PHE A 126 -8.28 8.57 -21.50
CA PHE A 126 -7.47 7.37 -21.26
C PHE A 126 -7.96 6.17 -22.07
N SER A 127 -9.29 5.99 -22.17
CA SER A 127 -9.89 4.91 -22.97
C SER A 127 -9.61 5.06 -24.46
N LEU A 128 -9.69 6.28 -24.98
CA LEU A 128 -9.34 6.57 -26.39
C LEU A 128 -7.86 6.28 -26.65
N ARG A 129 -6.96 6.73 -25.79
CA ARG A 129 -5.53 6.47 -25.91
C ARG A 129 -5.16 4.99 -25.89
N MET A 130 -5.90 4.16 -25.17
CA MET A 130 -5.68 2.70 -25.19
C MET A 130 -5.95 2.08 -26.56
N VAL A 131 -6.77 2.71 -27.40
CA VAL A 131 -7.10 2.27 -28.75
C VAL A 131 -6.20 2.94 -29.79
N GLU A 132 -5.99 4.24 -29.68
CA GLU A 132 -5.28 5.05 -30.66
C GLU A 132 -3.77 5.02 -30.49
N GLU A 133 -3.28 4.94 -29.23
CA GLU A 133 -1.86 5.05 -28.87
C GLU A 133 -1.39 3.93 -27.92
N PRO A 134 -1.73 2.65 -28.16
CA PRO A 134 -1.46 1.56 -27.19
C PRO A 134 0.03 1.42 -26.86
N GLU A 135 0.91 1.59 -27.83
CA GLU A 135 2.35 1.45 -27.66
C GLU A 135 2.94 2.62 -26.83
N VAL A 136 2.36 3.82 -26.95
CA VAL A 136 2.76 4.97 -26.12
C VAL A 136 2.43 4.70 -24.66
N LEU A 137 1.22 4.19 -24.36
CA LEU A 137 0.82 3.83 -22.99
C LEU A 137 1.69 2.70 -22.43
N LYS A 138 1.98 1.68 -23.21
CA LYS A 138 2.87 0.58 -22.79
C LYS A 138 4.29 1.09 -22.48
N ALA A 139 4.81 1.99 -23.29
CA ALA A 139 6.12 2.63 -23.05
C ALA A 139 6.10 3.46 -21.75
N GLN A 140 5.03 4.22 -21.51
CA GLN A 140 4.85 4.98 -20.26
C GLN A 140 4.81 4.05 -19.03
N ALA A 141 4.05 2.96 -19.09
CA ALA A 141 4.00 1.98 -18.02
C ALA A 141 5.37 1.32 -17.76
N ALA A 142 6.10 0.98 -18.82
CA ALA A 142 7.46 0.45 -18.69
C ALA A 142 8.43 1.46 -18.04
N ALA A 143 8.35 2.73 -18.44
CA ALA A 143 9.16 3.79 -17.85
C ALA A 143 8.83 4.03 -16.37
N ALA A 144 7.55 3.97 -15.99
CA ALA A 144 7.11 4.08 -14.60
C ALA A 144 7.70 2.95 -13.73
N VAL A 145 7.69 1.71 -14.24
CA VAL A 145 8.32 0.57 -13.56
C VAL A 145 9.82 0.80 -13.37
N GLN A 146 10.53 1.22 -14.41
CA GLN A 146 11.97 1.50 -14.31
C GLN A 146 12.27 2.59 -13.27
N HIS A 147 11.48 3.66 -13.26
CA HIS A 147 11.61 4.73 -12.28
C HIS A 147 11.39 4.22 -10.85
N ALA A 148 10.32 3.46 -10.62
CA ALA A 148 9.99 2.91 -9.30
C ALA A 148 11.11 1.98 -8.78
N LEU A 149 11.67 1.13 -9.63
CA LEU A 149 12.79 0.26 -9.26
C LEU A 149 14.08 1.04 -8.97
N ALA A 150 14.36 2.10 -9.73
CA ALA A 150 15.51 2.97 -9.45
C ALA A 150 15.37 3.69 -8.11
N VAL A 151 14.17 4.14 -7.75
CA VAL A 151 13.89 4.72 -6.42
C VAL A 151 14.07 3.66 -5.33
N ALA A 152 13.56 2.45 -5.53
CA ALA A 152 13.71 1.37 -4.55
C ALA A 152 15.18 0.99 -4.31
N GLU A 153 15.99 0.94 -5.37
CA GLU A 153 17.43 0.69 -5.24
C GLU A 153 18.13 1.79 -4.42
N ARG A 154 17.76 3.07 -4.63
CA ARG A 154 18.29 4.20 -3.81
C ARG A 154 17.89 4.09 -2.34
N LEU A 155 16.69 3.54 -2.05
CA LEU A 155 16.19 3.36 -0.69
C LEU A 155 16.72 2.10 -0.02
N ARG A 156 17.39 1.22 -0.78
CA ARG A 156 17.89 -0.07 -0.27
C ARG A 156 19.08 0.13 0.67
N ARG A 157 18.87 -0.17 1.94
CA ARG A 157 19.90 -0.14 2.97
C ARG A 157 19.52 -1.01 4.17
N PRO A 158 20.51 -1.47 4.97
CA PRO A 158 20.22 -2.15 6.23
C PRO A 158 19.38 -1.25 7.16
N GLY A 159 18.34 -1.82 7.76
CA GLY A 159 17.45 -1.07 8.66
C GLY A 159 16.52 -0.06 7.96
N GLY A 160 16.43 -0.05 6.63
CA GLY A 160 15.52 0.79 5.87
C GLY A 160 14.08 0.27 5.84
N LEU A 161 13.41 0.47 4.70
CA LEU A 161 12.09 -0.08 4.44
C LEU A 161 12.13 -1.62 4.36
N ASP A 162 11.08 -2.26 4.83
CA ASP A 162 10.86 -3.69 4.69
C ASP A 162 10.14 -4.04 3.39
N GLY A 163 9.34 -3.13 2.86
CA GLY A 163 8.55 -3.41 1.67
C GLY A 163 7.84 -2.22 1.07
N PHE A 164 7.06 -2.52 0.04
CA PHE A 164 6.22 -1.57 -0.66
C PHE A 164 4.77 -2.04 -0.71
N ALA A 165 3.84 -1.10 -0.51
CA ALA A 165 2.43 -1.25 -0.81
C ALA A 165 2.15 -0.64 -2.19
N LEU A 166 1.62 -1.45 -3.09
CA LEU A 166 1.26 -1.05 -4.45
C LEU A 166 -0.22 -0.70 -4.46
N CYS A 167 -0.52 0.59 -4.39
CA CYS A 167 -1.86 1.11 -4.16
C CYS A 167 -2.42 1.79 -5.42
N SER A 168 -2.75 1.01 -6.41
CA SER A 168 -3.53 1.44 -7.58
C SER A 168 -4.85 0.70 -7.59
N ASP A 169 -5.96 1.44 -7.56
CA ASP A 169 -7.28 0.84 -7.66
C ASP A 169 -7.63 0.55 -9.12
N TYR A 170 -8.06 -0.67 -9.37
CA TYR A 170 -8.38 -1.16 -10.70
C TYR A 170 -9.87 -1.38 -10.93
N CYS A 171 -10.63 -1.36 -9.85
CA CYS A 171 -12.01 -1.79 -9.87
C CYS A 171 -12.95 -0.78 -9.22
N PHE A 172 -14.17 -0.76 -9.72
CA PHE A 172 -15.34 -0.27 -9.01
C PHE A 172 -15.96 -1.43 -8.19
N ASN A 173 -16.93 -1.13 -7.34
CA ASN A 173 -17.66 -2.17 -6.61
C ASN A 173 -18.40 -3.15 -7.54
N THR A 174 -18.67 -2.76 -8.77
CA THR A 174 -19.36 -3.56 -9.79
C THR A 174 -18.42 -4.39 -10.67
N GLY A 175 -17.12 -4.09 -10.69
CA GLY A 175 -16.13 -4.80 -11.50
C GLY A 175 -14.93 -3.94 -11.91
N PRO A 176 -13.96 -4.52 -12.62
CA PRO A 176 -12.78 -3.80 -13.09
C PRO A 176 -13.13 -2.73 -14.13
N PHE A 177 -12.39 -1.61 -14.11
CA PHE A 177 -12.48 -0.57 -15.14
C PHE A 177 -12.06 -1.12 -16.51
N LEU A 178 -10.99 -1.87 -16.57
CA LEU A 178 -10.54 -2.56 -17.77
C LEU A 178 -11.11 -3.98 -17.82
N SER A 179 -11.55 -4.41 -19.01
CA SER A 179 -11.85 -5.83 -19.20
C SER A 179 -10.64 -6.70 -18.81
N PRO A 180 -10.84 -7.95 -18.39
CA PRO A 180 -9.71 -8.84 -18.04
C PRO A 180 -8.65 -8.96 -19.15
N ALA A 181 -9.06 -8.90 -20.43
CA ALA A 181 -8.13 -8.92 -21.56
C ALA A 181 -7.30 -7.63 -21.64
N LYS A 182 -7.91 -6.46 -21.46
CA LYS A 182 -7.20 -5.18 -21.42
C LYS A 182 -6.35 -5.03 -20.17
N PHE A 183 -6.79 -5.54 -19.05
CA PHE A 183 -5.99 -5.62 -17.84
C PHE A 183 -4.72 -6.47 -18.05
N ALA A 184 -4.85 -7.61 -18.72
CA ALA A 184 -3.72 -8.47 -19.11
C ALA A 184 -2.73 -7.77 -20.05
N GLU A 185 -3.21 -6.86 -20.89
CA GLU A 185 -2.39 -6.12 -21.84
C GLU A 185 -1.68 -4.91 -21.22
N PHE A 186 -2.40 -4.09 -20.42
CA PHE A 186 -1.93 -2.78 -19.98
C PHE A 186 -1.49 -2.71 -18.53
N VAL A 187 -1.84 -3.68 -17.68
CA VAL A 187 -1.52 -3.65 -16.25
C VAL A 187 -0.69 -4.85 -15.81
N THR A 188 -1.15 -6.06 -16.08
CA THR A 188 -0.52 -7.28 -15.55
C THR A 188 0.98 -7.42 -15.84
N PRO A 189 1.52 -7.13 -17.04
CA PRO A 189 2.95 -7.26 -17.31
C PRO A 189 3.80 -6.30 -16.46
N TYR A 190 3.32 -5.10 -16.25
CA TYR A 190 4.02 -4.05 -15.50
C TYR A 190 3.93 -4.28 -14.00
N LEU A 191 2.75 -4.72 -13.51
CA LEU A 191 2.58 -5.14 -12.13
C LEU A 191 3.49 -6.34 -11.79
N ALA A 192 3.59 -7.32 -12.70
CA ALA A 192 4.50 -8.44 -12.55
C ALA A 192 5.97 -7.99 -12.54
N ALA A 193 6.33 -7.05 -13.41
CA ALA A 193 7.69 -6.54 -13.50
C ALA A 193 8.11 -5.77 -12.24
N VAL A 194 7.28 -4.84 -11.74
CA VAL A 194 7.58 -4.07 -10.52
C VAL A 194 7.58 -4.97 -9.29
N THR A 195 6.64 -5.91 -9.18
CA THR A 195 6.59 -6.88 -8.08
C THR A 195 7.85 -7.74 -8.04
N ARG A 196 8.27 -8.28 -9.17
CA ARG A 196 9.50 -9.08 -9.27
C ARG A 196 10.72 -8.22 -8.90
N GLY A 197 10.85 -7.02 -9.47
CA GLY A 197 11.99 -6.15 -9.19
C GLY A 197 12.12 -5.80 -7.72
N TYR A 198 11.04 -5.47 -7.02
CA TYR A 198 11.08 -5.25 -5.58
C TYR A 198 11.48 -6.50 -4.80
N ARG A 199 10.98 -7.67 -5.20
CA ARG A 199 11.36 -8.96 -4.56
C ARG A 199 12.85 -9.27 -4.78
N ASP A 200 13.37 -9.03 -5.97
CA ASP A 200 14.78 -9.23 -6.31
C ASP A 200 15.69 -8.28 -5.49
N LEU A 201 15.20 -7.09 -5.15
CA LEU A 201 15.84 -6.15 -4.22
C LEU A 201 15.69 -6.53 -2.73
N GLY A 202 14.93 -7.58 -2.41
CA GLY A 202 14.73 -8.06 -1.04
C GLY A 202 13.54 -7.43 -0.32
N TYR A 203 12.67 -6.67 -1.00
CA TYR A 203 11.49 -6.07 -0.40
C TYR A 203 10.29 -7.00 -0.39
N TYR A 204 9.46 -6.88 0.64
CA TYR A 204 8.12 -7.44 0.64
C TYR A 204 7.19 -6.57 -0.21
N VAL A 205 6.24 -7.21 -0.89
CA VAL A 205 5.29 -6.53 -1.78
C VAL A 205 3.87 -6.87 -1.38
N ILE A 206 3.08 -5.84 -1.06
CA ILE A 206 1.65 -5.94 -0.75
C ILE A 206 0.92 -5.24 -1.89
N LYS A 207 0.08 -5.96 -2.64
CA LYS A 207 -0.78 -5.33 -3.65
C LYS A 207 -2.11 -4.96 -3.02
N HIS A 208 -2.40 -3.67 -2.99
CA HIS A 208 -3.69 -3.12 -2.60
C HIS A 208 -4.48 -2.70 -3.84
N THR A 209 -5.76 -3.02 -3.84
CA THR A 209 -6.77 -2.49 -4.75
C THR A 209 -8.16 -2.76 -4.18
N ASP A 210 -9.01 -1.75 -4.17
CA ASP A 210 -10.39 -1.85 -3.72
C ASP A 210 -11.33 -2.32 -4.83
N GLY A 211 -12.60 -2.54 -4.49
CA GLY A 211 -13.67 -2.92 -5.39
C GLY A 211 -13.71 -4.40 -5.75
N ASN A 212 -14.49 -4.73 -6.77
CA ASN A 212 -14.71 -6.11 -7.22
C ASN A 212 -13.55 -6.62 -8.09
N ILE A 213 -12.57 -7.21 -7.44
CA ILE A 213 -11.38 -7.78 -8.08
C ILE A 213 -11.57 -9.21 -8.63
N MET A 214 -12.71 -9.85 -8.37
CA MET A 214 -12.92 -11.27 -8.70
C MET A 214 -12.65 -11.60 -10.17
N PRO A 215 -13.01 -10.75 -11.16
CA PRO A 215 -12.73 -11.02 -12.58
C PRO A 215 -11.25 -10.97 -12.98
N ILE A 216 -10.40 -10.32 -12.18
CA ILE A 216 -8.94 -10.16 -12.43
C ILE A 216 -8.08 -10.81 -11.35
N LEU A 217 -8.69 -11.51 -10.39
CA LEU A 217 -8.01 -12.08 -9.23
C LEU A 217 -6.85 -13.01 -9.63
N ASP A 218 -7.06 -13.86 -10.63
CA ASP A 218 -6.04 -14.80 -11.12
C ASP A 218 -4.81 -14.06 -11.64
N GLN A 219 -5.02 -12.94 -12.33
CA GLN A 219 -3.93 -12.10 -12.84
C GLN A 219 -3.18 -11.41 -11.71
N LEU A 220 -3.89 -10.90 -10.68
CA LEU A 220 -3.25 -10.30 -9.51
C LEU A 220 -2.35 -11.31 -8.79
N VAL A 221 -2.85 -12.53 -8.54
CA VAL A 221 -2.07 -13.60 -7.89
C VAL A 221 -0.87 -14.02 -8.76
N ALA A 222 -1.06 -14.11 -10.08
CA ALA A 222 0.00 -14.48 -11.02
C ALA A 222 1.19 -13.49 -11.02
N THR A 223 1.00 -12.24 -10.60
CA THR A 223 2.10 -11.27 -10.42
C THR A 223 2.96 -11.55 -9.18
N ARG A 224 2.55 -12.52 -8.32
CA ARG A 224 3.27 -13.03 -7.17
C ARG A 224 3.61 -12.00 -6.09
N PRO A 225 2.68 -11.13 -5.65
CA PRO A 225 2.91 -10.32 -4.47
C PRO A 225 3.01 -11.23 -3.23
N HIS A 226 3.56 -10.73 -2.12
CA HIS A 226 3.52 -11.44 -0.84
C HIS A 226 2.12 -11.46 -0.24
N ALA A 227 1.35 -10.38 -0.46
CA ALA A 227 -0.02 -10.28 0.01
C ALA A 227 -0.93 -9.53 -0.97
N LEU A 228 -2.22 -9.88 -0.91
CA LEU A 228 -3.32 -9.10 -1.49
C LEU A 228 -4.08 -8.37 -0.36
N HIS A 229 -4.36 -7.12 -0.56
CA HIS A 229 -5.13 -6.19 0.26
C HIS A 229 -6.07 -5.40 -0.67
N SER A 230 -7.27 -5.00 -0.40
CA SER A 230 -8.05 -4.99 0.83
C SER A 230 -9.00 -6.20 0.93
N LEU A 231 -9.28 -6.90 -0.18
CA LEU A 231 -10.31 -7.95 -0.27
C LEU A 231 -11.68 -7.37 0.11
N ASP A 232 -12.03 -6.29 -0.55
CA ASP A 232 -13.10 -5.37 -0.19
C ASP A 232 -14.48 -6.05 -0.17
N PRO A 233 -15.14 -6.14 1.00
CA PRO A 233 -16.48 -6.71 1.07
C PRO A 233 -17.55 -5.83 0.36
N GLN A 234 -17.29 -4.53 0.17
CA GLN A 234 -18.20 -3.66 -0.60
C GLN A 234 -18.11 -3.95 -2.10
N GLY A 235 -16.95 -4.43 -2.57
CA GLY A 235 -16.77 -4.95 -3.92
C GLY A 235 -17.25 -6.40 -4.10
N ALA A 236 -18.01 -6.94 -3.15
CA ALA A 236 -18.50 -8.33 -3.15
C ALA A 236 -17.38 -9.38 -3.30
N VAL A 237 -16.17 -9.10 -2.76
CA VAL A 237 -15.08 -10.06 -2.73
C VAL A 237 -15.40 -11.14 -1.69
N ASP A 238 -15.56 -12.38 -2.15
CA ASP A 238 -15.74 -13.53 -1.26
C ASP A 238 -14.38 -13.97 -0.70
N LEU A 239 -14.08 -13.54 0.53
CA LEU A 239 -12.84 -13.89 1.21
C LEU A 239 -12.66 -15.40 1.38
N ALA A 240 -13.74 -16.15 1.62
CA ALA A 240 -13.67 -17.60 1.80
C ALA A 240 -13.28 -18.29 0.49
N GLU A 241 -13.84 -17.82 -0.64
CA GLU A 241 -13.44 -18.31 -1.96
C GLU A 241 -11.99 -17.96 -2.29
N VAL A 242 -11.58 -16.70 -2.09
CA VAL A 242 -10.19 -16.28 -2.31
C VAL A 242 -9.24 -17.09 -1.46
N LYS A 243 -9.57 -17.34 -0.19
CA LYS A 243 -8.77 -18.17 0.72
C LYS A 243 -8.67 -19.61 0.24
N ARG A 244 -9.76 -20.19 -0.22
CA ARG A 244 -9.77 -21.57 -0.74
C ARG A 244 -8.90 -21.70 -1.98
N ARG A 245 -8.98 -20.73 -2.90
CA ARG A 245 -8.23 -20.73 -4.16
C ARG A 245 -6.76 -20.45 -3.98
N TYR A 246 -6.42 -19.37 -3.25
CA TYR A 246 -5.09 -18.77 -3.26
C TYR A 246 -4.43 -18.60 -1.89
N GLY A 247 -5.10 -18.97 -0.81
CA GLY A 247 -4.55 -18.78 0.54
C GLY A 247 -3.26 -19.55 0.84
N ARG A 248 -2.86 -20.50 -0.03
CA ARG A 248 -1.54 -21.15 0.03
C ARG A 248 -0.45 -20.45 -0.77
N GLU A 249 -0.84 -19.58 -1.70
CA GLU A 249 0.08 -18.89 -2.61
C GLU A 249 0.36 -17.46 -2.17
N VAL A 250 -0.64 -16.76 -1.63
CA VAL A 250 -0.56 -15.36 -1.23
C VAL A 250 -1.17 -15.13 0.15
N CYS A 251 -0.57 -14.23 0.93
CA CYS A 251 -1.17 -13.77 2.18
C CYS A 251 -2.39 -12.89 1.88
N LEU A 252 -3.46 -13.05 2.65
CA LEU A 252 -4.69 -12.27 2.51
C LEU A 252 -4.75 -11.25 3.65
N ILE A 253 -4.90 -9.97 3.31
CA ILE A 253 -5.00 -8.85 4.23
C ILE A 253 -6.33 -8.13 3.99
N GLY A 254 -7.10 -7.90 5.02
CA GLY A 254 -8.42 -7.30 5.03
C GLY A 254 -9.27 -8.09 6.03
N ASN A 255 -10.56 -8.06 6.02
CA ASN A 255 -11.47 -7.36 5.13
C ASN A 255 -12.54 -6.71 6.00
N VAL A 256 -12.17 -5.69 6.75
CA VAL A 256 -13.12 -4.94 7.58
C VAL A 256 -13.98 -4.07 6.67
N HIS A 257 -15.29 -4.18 6.83
CA HIS A 257 -16.25 -3.41 6.03
C HIS A 257 -16.30 -1.95 6.51
N CYS A 258 -15.67 -1.04 5.76
CA CYS A 258 -15.56 0.37 6.15
C CYS A 258 -16.92 1.04 6.41
N GLY A 259 -17.94 0.78 5.59
CA GLY A 259 -19.28 1.31 5.81
C GLY A 259 -19.93 0.85 7.11
N MET A 260 -19.58 -0.35 7.63
CA MET A 260 -20.04 -0.79 8.94
C MET A 260 -19.34 -0.06 10.09
N LEU A 261 -18.10 0.38 9.88
CA LEU A 261 -17.40 1.21 10.86
C LEU A 261 -17.97 2.63 10.93
N ASP A 262 -18.44 3.16 9.80
CA ASP A 262 -19.01 4.50 9.72
C ASP A 262 -20.46 4.55 10.26
N THR A 263 -21.33 3.62 9.84
CA THR A 263 -22.76 3.66 10.12
C THR A 263 -23.24 2.58 11.10
N GLY A 264 -22.39 1.62 11.43
CA GLY A 264 -22.72 0.51 12.34
C GLY A 264 -22.83 0.95 13.79
N THR A 265 -23.59 0.20 14.59
CA THR A 265 -23.65 0.39 16.03
C THR A 265 -22.67 -0.57 16.74
N PRO A 266 -22.12 -0.18 17.90
CA PRO A 266 -21.20 -1.03 18.66
C PRO A 266 -21.76 -2.42 19.05
N ALA A 267 -23.08 -2.59 18.95
CA ALA A 267 -23.77 -3.83 19.30
C ALA A 267 -23.82 -4.85 18.15
N VAL A 268 -23.38 -4.52 16.95
CA VAL A 268 -23.28 -5.50 15.85
C VAL A 268 -21.94 -6.22 15.97
N PRO A 269 -21.91 -7.49 16.43
CA PRO A 269 -20.67 -8.26 16.40
C PRO A 269 -20.23 -8.37 14.92
N SER A 270 -19.02 -7.97 14.61
CA SER A 270 -18.41 -8.25 13.30
C SER A 270 -18.38 -9.77 13.12
N ARG A 271 -19.33 -10.33 12.43
CA ARG A 271 -19.22 -11.70 11.89
C ARG A 271 -18.25 -11.65 10.73
N SER A 272 -16.97 -11.52 11.04
CA SER A 272 -15.94 -11.96 10.14
C SER A 272 -15.86 -13.48 10.25
N SER A 273 -16.51 -14.14 9.34
CA SER A 273 -16.33 -15.58 9.13
C SER A 273 -14.98 -15.87 8.50
#